data_1f2f8ba3c0b3c5016678ef1a11c14493
#
_entry.id   1f2f8ba3c0b3c5016678ef1a11c14493
#
_cell.length_a   1.000
_cell.length_b   1.000
_cell.length_c   1.000
_cell.angle_alpha   90.00
_cell.angle_beta   90.00
_cell.angle_gamma   90.00
#
_symmetry.space_group_name_H-M   'P 1'
#
loop_
_entity.id
_entity.type
_entity.pdbx_description
1 polymer ?
#
loop_
_entity_poly.entity_id
_entity_poly.type
_entity_poly.pdbx_seq_one_letter_code
_entity_poly.pdbx_strand_id
1 'polypeptide(L)'
;MFPFFGYIRTYYRHTFNAVYFGCILLLMSLLIWLNYRHGLETHYVAGPGFFRGFAGYYLLYFIPFALAFFVQPIFFKNTSFFRDRWFWYILLLAPAFFSFRVNFDFHLALLPGSLSTDERKFWTHCSNWAVRVFVVLIPVFLTWWIKDRSVQPFYGSSRMKGIRPYLVLVLIMLPLIALA
;
A
#
# COMPACT_ATOMS: atom_id res chain seq x y z
N MET A 1 -23.54 -11.90 -17.17
CA MET A 1 -22.33 -12.50 -16.52
C MET A 1 -21.50 -11.34 -15.99
N PHE A 2 -21.16 -11.31 -14.69
CA PHE A 2 -20.42 -10.19 -14.09
C PHE A 2 -19.00 -10.14 -14.69
N PRO A 3 -18.57 -9.01 -15.29
CA PRO A 3 -17.28 -8.88 -15.95
C PRO A 3 -16.10 -9.19 -14.99
N PHE A 4 -16.29 -8.96 -13.70
CA PHE A 4 -15.32 -9.24 -12.64
C PHE A 4 -14.85 -10.70 -12.60
N PHE A 5 -15.78 -11.67 -12.65
CA PHE A 5 -15.42 -13.10 -12.67
C PHE A 5 -14.67 -13.50 -13.95
N GLY A 6 -14.96 -12.83 -15.06
CA GLY A 6 -14.22 -13.01 -16.30
C GLY A 6 -12.76 -12.59 -16.16
N TYR A 7 -12.47 -11.44 -15.54
CA TYR A 7 -11.10 -10.97 -15.28
C TYR A 7 -10.33 -11.91 -14.34
N ILE A 8 -10.94 -12.33 -13.24
CA ILE A 8 -10.32 -13.28 -12.31
C ILE A 8 -9.97 -14.58 -13.01
N ARG A 9 -10.90 -15.14 -13.80
CA ARG A 9 -10.67 -16.38 -14.55
C ARG A 9 -9.55 -16.25 -15.57
N THR A 10 -9.49 -15.13 -16.29
CA THR A 10 -8.44 -14.83 -17.26
C THR A 10 -7.09 -14.71 -16.59
N TYR A 11 -7.02 -13.94 -15.49
CA TYR A 11 -5.81 -13.80 -14.67
C TYR A 11 -5.31 -15.16 -14.18
N TYR A 12 -6.20 -15.97 -13.60
CA TYR A 12 -5.84 -17.28 -13.06
C TYR A 12 -5.30 -18.25 -14.12
N ARG A 13 -5.83 -18.17 -15.35
CA ARG A 13 -5.40 -19.05 -16.44
C ARG A 13 -4.09 -18.62 -17.11
N HIS A 14 -3.83 -17.32 -17.19
CA HIS A 14 -2.74 -16.79 -18.01
C HIS A 14 -1.57 -16.23 -17.22
N THR A 15 -1.80 -15.79 -16.00
CA THR A 15 -0.81 -15.03 -15.24
C THR A 15 -0.48 -15.63 -13.88
N PHE A 16 -1.43 -16.38 -13.30
CA PHE A 16 -1.25 -16.90 -11.94
C PHE A 16 -0.25 -18.08 -11.92
N ASN A 17 0.75 -17.95 -11.05
CA ASN A 17 1.71 -19.01 -10.75
C ASN A 17 1.58 -19.39 -9.28
N ALA A 18 1.02 -20.58 -9.03
CA ALA A 18 0.75 -21.05 -7.67
C ALA A 18 2.02 -21.21 -6.82
N VAL A 19 3.13 -21.61 -7.45
CA VAL A 19 4.41 -21.80 -6.74
C VAL A 19 4.98 -20.45 -6.33
N TYR A 20 4.98 -19.45 -7.23
CA TYR A 20 5.38 -18.08 -6.89
C TYR A 20 4.52 -17.51 -5.76
N PHE A 21 3.19 -17.67 -5.88
CA PHE A 21 2.27 -17.20 -4.84
C PHE A 21 2.55 -17.86 -3.48
N GLY A 22 2.76 -19.19 -3.46
CA GLY A 22 3.15 -19.92 -2.27
C GLY A 22 4.47 -19.45 -1.66
N CYS A 23 5.49 -19.20 -2.49
CA CYS A 23 6.76 -18.66 -2.04
C CYS A 23 6.59 -17.26 -1.42
N ILE A 24 5.80 -16.37 -2.02
CA ILE A 24 5.54 -15.04 -1.46
C ILE A 24 4.78 -15.13 -0.14
N LEU A 25 3.76 -16.00 -0.04
CA LEU A 25 3.05 -16.22 1.22
C LEU A 25 3.97 -16.73 2.33
N LEU A 26 4.82 -17.69 2.04
CA LEU A 26 5.80 -18.22 3.00
C LEU A 26 6.78 -17.13 3.44
N LEU A 27 7.30 -16.35 2.51
CA LEU A 27 8.20 -15.23 2.77
C LEU A 27 7.53 -14.17 3.66
N MET A 28 6.31 -13.78 3.33
CA MET A 28 5.56 -12.81 4.14
C MET A 28 5.25 -13.36 5.54
N SER A 29 4.84 -14.62 5.64
CA SER A 29 4.59 -15.28 6.93
C SER A 29 5.85 -15.34 7.78
N LEU A 30 7.00 -15.63 7.18
CA LEU A 30 8.30 -15.63 7.86
C LEU A 30 8.68 -14.25 8.37
N LEU A 31 8.51 -13.21 7.54
CA LEU A 31 8.81 -11.83 7.94
C LEU A 31 7.90 -11.34 9.07
N ILE A 32 6.61 -11.68 9.00
CA ILE A 32 5.64 -11.38 10.06
C ILE A 32 6.05 -12.13 11.35
N TRP A 33 6.35 -13.43 11.25
CA TRP A 33 6.77 -14.22 12.40
C TRP A 33 8.05 -13.66 13.05
N LEU A 34 9.06 -13.30 12.24
CA LEU A 34 10.30 -12.66 12.72
C LEU A 34 10.01 -11.33 13.41
N ASN A 35 9.12 -10.51 12.85
CA ASN A 35 8.74 -9.24 13.48
C ASN A 35 8.10 -9.47 14.86
N TYR A 36 7.14 -10.39 14.96
CA TYR A 36 6.50 -10.70 16.25
C TYR A 36 7.45 -11.38 17.23
N ARG A 37 8.28 -12.31 16.76
CA ARG A 37 9.21 -13.07 17.61
C ARG A 37 10.29 -12.19 18.23
N HIS A 38 10.79 -11.22 17.49
CA HIS A 38 11.89 -10.34 17.91
C HIS A 38 11.41 -8.94 18.31
N GLY A 39 10.13 -8.65 18.16
CA GLY A 39 9.59 -7.33 18.45
C GLY A 39 10.29 -6.22 17.65
N LEU A 40 10.58 -6.48 16.35
CA LEU A 40 11.39 -5.58 15.53
C LEU A 40 10.80 -4.17 15.50
N GLU A 41 9.48 -4.09 15.35
CA GLU A 41 8.78 -2.80 15.35
C GLU A 41 8.91 -2.09 16.71
N THR A 42 8.66 -2.78 17.80
CA THR A 42 8.63 -2.18 19.15
C THR A 42 10.01 -1.86 19.70
N HIS A 43 11.01 -2.71 19.44
CA HIS A 43 12.34 -2.55 20.01
C HIS A 43 13.31 -1.73 19.15
N TYR A 44 13.20 -1.84 17.83
CA TYR A 44 14.17 -1.24 16.92
C TYR A 44 13.61 -0.07 16.12
N VAL A 45 12.32 -0.07 15.81
CA VAL A 45 11.68 0.93 14.95
C VAL A 45 10.97 2.01 15.79
N ALA A 46 10.14 1.63 16.72
CA ALA A 46 9.41 2.56 17.59
C ALA A 46 10.34 3.18 18.64
N GLY A 47 11.23 4.06 18.22
CA GLY A 47 12.16 4.79 19.09
C GLY A 47 11.92 6.29 19.05
N PRO A 48 12.46 7.04 20.02
CA PRO A 48 12.36 8.49 20.01
C PRO A 48 13.10 9.07 18.80
N GLY A 49 12.42 9.95 18.09
CA GLY A 49 12.96 10.68 16.95
C GLY A 49 12.39 10.27 15.59
N PHE A 50 11.91 11.26 14.86
CA PHE A 50 11.30 11.10 13.55
C PHE A 50 12.18 10.32 12.55
N PHE A 51 13.46 10.67 12.45
CA PHE A 51 14.37 10.04 11.49
C PHE A 51 14.64 8.56 11.78
N ARG A 52 14.76 8.19 13.06
CA ARG A 52 14.98 6.79 13.45
C ARG A 52 13.73 5.95 13.13
N GLY A 53 12.57 6.43 13.53
CA GLY A 53 11.31 5.77 13.19
C GLY A 53 11.11 5.66 11.67
N PHE A 54 11.36 6.76 10.94
CA PHE A 54 11.27 6.78 9.48
C PHE A 54 12.19 5.73 8.83
N ALA A 55 13.46 5.67 9.20
CA ALA A 55 14.40 4.71 8.65
C ALA A 55 14.03 3.26 8.99
N GLY A 56 13.59 3.00 10.22
CA GLY A 56 13.16 1.68 10.65
C GLY A 56 11.92 1.19 9.89
N TYR A 57 10.87 2.00 9.82
CA TYR A 57 9.67 1.66 9.03
C TYR A 57 9.96 1.58 7.54
N TYR A 58 10.88 2.42 7.02
CA TYR A 58 11.32 2.33 5.64
C TYR A 58 11.90 0.96 5.33
N LEU A 59 12.83 0.46 6.14
CA LEU A 59 13.40 -0.87 5.95
C LEU A 59 12.36 -1.98 6.13
N LEU A 60 11.47 -1.84 7.11
CA LEU A 60 10.40 -2.81 7.36
C LEU A 60 9.47 -2.98 6.16
N TYR A 61 9.17 -1.89 5.44
CA TYR A 61 8.36 -1.93 4.22
C TYR A 61 9.18 -2.26 2.98
N PHE A 62 10.41 -1.74 2.86
CA PHE A 62 11.25 -1.93 1.69
C PHE A 62 11.66 -3.39 1.49
N ILE A 63 12.06 -4.09 2.57
CA ILE A 63 12.56 -5.46 2.49
C ILE A 63 11.53 -6.40 1.85
N PRO A 64 10.27 -6.52 2.33
CA PRO A 64 9.30 -7.41 1.71
C PRO A 64 8.96 -7.01 0.26
N PHE A 65 8.90 -5.71 -0.03
CA PHE A 65 8.67 -5.20 -1.39
C PHE A 65 9.81 -5.62 -2.33
N ALA A 66 11.04 -5.34 -1.95
CA ALA A 66 12.22 -5.68 -2.73
C ALA A 66 12.32 -7.20 -2.95
N LEU A 67 12.16 -7.99 -1.90
CA LEU A 67 12.22 -9.46 -1.99
C LEU A 67 11.16 -10.01 -2.95
N ALA A 68 9.92 -9.52 -2.91
CA ALA A 68 8.87 -9.95 -3.82
C ALA A 68 9.26 -9.72 -5.29
N PHE A 69 9.83 -8.56 -5.62
CA PHE A 69 10.27 -8.26 -6.98
C PHE A 69 11.54 -9.03 -7.37
N PHE A 70 12.48 -9.25 -6.47
CA PHE A 70 13.69 -10.02 -6.78
C PHE A 70 13.45 -11.52 -6.93
N VAL A 71 12.42 -12.05 -6.29
CA VAL A 71 11.99 -13.45 -6.45
C VAL A 71 11.21 -13.66 -7.75
N GLN A 72 10.49 -12.64 -8.23
CA GLN A 72 9.65 -12.75 -9.43
C GLN A 72 10.36 -13.29 -10.68
N PRO A 73 11.58 -12.87 -11.06
CA PRO A 73 12.28 -13.37 -12.24
C PRO A 73 12.57 -14.86 -12.24
N ILE A 74 12.70 -15.46 -11.06
CA ILE A 74 12.95 -16.90 -10.91
C ILE A 74 11.78 -17.70 -11.51
N PHE A 75 10.55 -17.20 -11.35
CA PHE A 75 9.34 -17.89 -11.77
C PHE A 75 8.83 -17.46 -13.15
N PHE A 76 9.02 -16.20 -13.52
CA PHE A 76 8.46 -15.62 -14.75
C PHE A 76 9.50 -15.34 -15.83
N LYS A 77 10.79 -15.53 -15.55
CA LYS A 77 11.92 -15.24 -16.47
C LYS A 77 11.88 -13.84 -17.10
N ASN A 78 11.05 -12.96 -16.56
CA ASN A 78 10.90 -11.59 -17.04
C ASN A 78 11.71 -10.65 -16.17
N THR A 79 12.79 -10.12 -16.71
CA THR A 79 13.70 -9.16 -16.06
C THR A 79 13.65 -7.78 -16.67
N SER A 80 12.76 -7.55 -17.62
CA SER A 80 12.72 -6.29 -18.40
C SER A 80 12.46 -5.07 -17.50
N PHE A 81 11.69 -5.23 -16.42
CA PHE A 81 11.38 -4.15 -15.50
C PHE A 81 12.61 -3.64 -14.72
N PHE A 82 13.65 -4.45 -14.53
CA PHE A 82 14.90 -3.98 -13.92
C PHE A 82 15.66 -2.94 -14.77
N ARG A 83 15.39 -2.88 -16.06
CA ARG A 83 15.95 -1.88 -16.98
C ARG A 83 15.18 -0.56 -16.96
N ASP A 84 13.97 -0.56 -16.41
CA ASP A 84 13.15 0.64 -16.31
C ASP A 84 13.56 1.46 -15.08
N ARG A 85 14.01 2.71 -15.30
CA ARG A 85 14.33 3.65 -14.22
C ARG A 85 13.15 3.91 -13.30
N TRP A 86 11.92 3.94 -13.84
CA TRP A 86 10.70 4.16 -13.06
C TRP A 86 10.42 3.03 -12.08
N PHE A 87 10.79 1.80 -12.42
CA PHE A 87 10.70 0.68 -11.49
C PHE A 87 11.52 0.96 -10.21
N TRP A 88 12.77 1.41 -10.36
CA TRP A 88 13.62 1.71 -9.20
C TRP A 88 13.12 2.89 -8.39
N TYR A 89 12.63 3.96 -9.05
CA TYR A 89 12.02 5.08 -8.34
C TYR A 89 10.81 4.63 -7.53
N ILE A 90 9.90 3.83 -8.08
CA ILE A 90 8.72 3.35 -7.38
C ILE A 90 9.12 2.40 -6.24
N LEU A 91 10.06 1.48 -6.47
CA LEU A 91 10.55 0.55 -5.46
C LEU A 91 11.13 1.27 -4.23
N LEU A 92 11.83 2.38 -4.44
CA LEU A 92 12.42 3.17 -3.36
C LEU A 92 11.41 4.14 -2.72
N LEU A 93 10.57 4.79 -3.53
CA LEU A 93 9.66 5.83 -3.05
C LEU A 93 8.42 5.26 -2.35
N ALA A 94 7.87 4.14 -2.80
CA ALA A 94 6.66 3.59 -2.19
C ALA A 94 6.87 3.27 -0.69
N PRO A 95 7.91 2.54 -0.26
CA PRO A 95 8.19 2.34 1.15
C PRO A 95 8.46 3.64 1.92
N ALA A 96 9.08 4.64 1.27
CA ALA A 96 9.33 5.94 1.89
C ALA A 96 8.02 6.67 2.22
N PHE A 97 7.04 6.66 1.31
CA PHE A 97 5.72 7.24 1.58
C PHE A 97 4.96 6.50 2.68
N PHE A 98 5.02 5.17 2.71
CA PHE A 98 4.42 4.40 3.79
C PHE A 98 5.08 4.68 5.13
N SER A 99 6.41 4.74 5.16
CA SER A 99 7.16 5.09 6.36
C SER A 99 6.85 6.51 6.83
N PHE A 100 6.83 7.47 5.92
CA PHE A 100 6.44 8.85 6.22
C PHE A 100 5.04 8.90 6.84
N ARG A 101 4.07 8.21 6.23
CA ARG A 101 2.70 8.16 6.71
C ARG A 101 2.59 7.63 8.15
N VAL A 102 3.39 6.62 8.53
CA VAL A 102 3.33 6.02 9.88
C VAL A 102 3.96 6.95 10.91
N ASN A 103 5.01 7.69 10.53
CA ASN A 103 5.74 8.58 11.45
C ASN A 103 5.24 10.02 11.46
N PHE A 104 4.27 10.38 10.60
CA PHE A 104 3.81 11.75 10.47
C PHE A 104 2.65 12.02 11.42
N ASP A 105 2.96 12.53 12.61
CA ASP A 105 1.98 12.88 13.65
C ASP A 105 1.82 14.39 13.84
N PHE A 106 2.51 15.22 13.06
CA PHE A 106 2.44 16.69 13.18
C PHE A 106 1.02 17.26 13.03
N HIS A 107 0.17 16.58 12.27
CA HIS A 107 -1.23 16.99 12.11
C HIS A 107 -2.02 16.92 13.42
N LEU A 108 -1.58 16.10 14.39
CA LEU A 108 -2.20 16.01 15.72
C LEU A 108 -1.90 17.25 16.58
N ALA A 109 -0.78 17.92 16.32
CA ALA A 109 -0.43 19.17 17.00
C ALA A 109 -1.31 20.36 16.56
N LEU A 110 -2.00 20.23 15.42
CA LEU A 110 -2.94 21.24 14.94
C LEU A 110 -4.31 21.17 15.62
N LEU A 111 -4.58 20.10 16.37
CA LEU A 111 -5.85 19.95 17.08
C LEU A 111 -5.92 20.92 18.26
N PRO A 112 -7.03 21.67 18.42
CA PRO A 112 -7.21 22.60 19.52
C PRO A 112 -7.08 21.92 20.87
N GLY A 113 -6.39 22.57 21.82
CA GLY A 113 -6.22 22.07 23.19
C GLY A 113 -7.51 22.10 24.03
N SER A 114 -8.52 22.86 23.57
CA SER A 114 -9.81 23.02 24.26
C SER A 114 -10.80 21.88 24.03
N LEU A 115 -10.46 20.90 23.18
CA LEU A 115 -11.33 19.77 22.87
C LEU A 115 -11.48 18.85 24.09
N SER A 116 -12.71 18.38 24.33
CA SER A 116 -12.97 17.30 25.27
C SER A 116 -12.25 16.01 24.85
N THR A 117 -12.07 15.07 25.78
CA THR A 117 -11.36 13.81 25.52
C THR A 117 -11.98 13.03 24.35
N ASP A 118 -13.30 13.00 24.23
CA ASP A 118 -13.99 12.23 23.19
C ASP A 118 -13.96 12.94 21.84
N GLU A 119 -14.12 14.27 21.81
CA GLU A 119 -13.93 15.07 20.60
C GLU A 119 -12.49 14.94 20.09
N ARG A 120 -11.51 14.97 20.98
CA ARG A 120 -10.10 14.81 20.60
C ARG A 120 -9.84 13.43 19.97
N LYS A 121 -10.39 12.35 20.53
CA LYS A 121 -10.30 11.01 19.91
C LYS A 121 -10.91 11.01 18.52
N PHE A 122 -12.13 11.53 18.38
CA PHE A 122 -12.82 11.60 17.08
C PHE A 122 -12.00 12.36 16.05
N TRP A 123 -11.55 13.58 16.37
CA TRP A 123 -10.76 14.38 15.44
C TRP A 123 -9.39 13.78 15.14
N THR A 124 -8.77 13.10 16.10
CA THR A 124 -7.54 12.32 15.87
C THR A 124 -7.77 11.24 14.82
N HIS A 125 -8.85 10.49 14.92
CA HIS A 125 -9.18 9.47 13.91
C HIS A 125 -9.47 10.08 12.55
N CYS A 126 -10.29 11.12 12.48
CA CYS A 126 -10.62 11.80 11.22
C CYS A 126 -9.37 12.36 10.54
N SER A 127 -8.51 13.08 11.28
CA SER A 127 -7.26 13.64 10.73
C SER A 127 -6.27 12.57 10.29
N ASN A 128 -6.14 11.48 11.04
CA ASN A 128 -5.32 10.34 10.66
C ASN A 128 -5.80 9.72 9.34
N TRP A 129 -7.10 9.54 9.15
CA TRP A 129 -7.65 9.01 7.89
C TRP A 129 -7.43 9.98 6.73
N ALA A 130 -7.66 11.28 6.93
CA ALA A 130 -7.41 12.29 5.92
C ALA A 130 -5.95 12.29 5.48
N VAL A 131 -5.00 12.32 6.41
CA VAL A 131 -3.56 12.24 6.11
C VAL A 131 -3.20 10.98 5.36
N ARG A 132 -3.75 9.82 5.76
CA ARG A 132 -3.54 8.54 5.05
C ARG A 132 -3.94 8.62 3.58
N VAL A 133 -5.11 9.19 3.32
CA VAL A 133 -5.62 9.33 1.96
C VAL A 133 -4.70 10.26 1.14
N PHE A 134 -4.36 11.43 1.67
CA PHE A 134 -3.52 12.40 0.96
C PHE A 134 -2.11 11.89 0.71
N VAL A 135 -1.47 11.27 1.71
CA VAL A 135 -0.11 10.72 1.58
C VAL A 135 -0.03 9.62 0.52
N VAL A 136 -1.11 8.87 0.28
CA VAL A 136 -1.16 7.86 -0.78
C VAL A 136 -1.58 8.46 -2.13
N LEU A 137 -2.63 9.28 -2.14
CA LEU A 137 -3.18 9.82 -3.40
C LEU A 137 -2.22 10.79 -4.09
N ILE A 138 -1.52 11.66 -3.34
CA ILE A 138 -0.63 12.66 -3.93
C ILE A 138 0.51 11.98 -4.73
N PRO A 139 1.30 11.04 -4.18
CA PRO A 139 2.33 10.36 -4.96
C PRO A 139 1.79 9.57 -6.14
N VAL A 140 0.65 8.90 -5.99
CA VAL A 140 0.00 8.16 -7.09
C VAL A 140 -0.42 9.12 -8.20
N PHE A 141 -1.02 10.27 -7.85
CA PHE A 141 -1.40 11.31 -8.81
C PHE A 141 -0.18 11.91 -9.50
N LEU A 142 0.88 12.23 -8.76
CA LEU A 142 2.12 12.77 -9.32
C LEU A 142 2.80 11.78 -10.26
N THR A 143 2.86 10.50 -9.90
CA THR A 143 3.42 9.45 -10.76
C THR A 143 2.64 9.35 -12.06
N TRP A 144 1.32 9.33 -11.98
CA TRP A 144 0.48 9.34 -13.16
C TRP A 144 0.69 10.61 -13.99
N TRP A 145 0.71 11.77 -13.38
CA TRP A 145 0.90 13.07 -14.06
C TRP A 145 2.20 13.13 -14.84
N ILE A 146 3.30 12.63 -14.26
CA ILE A 146 4.63 12.71 -14.84
C ILE A 146 4.83 11.62 -15.91
N LYS A 147 4.36 10.38 -15.64
CA LYS A 147 4.67 9.21 -16.48
C LYS A 147 3.54 8.83 -17.42
N ASP A 148 2.33 8.67 -16.90
CA ASP A 148 1.29 7.91 -17.58
C ASP A 148 0.16 8.79 -18.15
N ARG A 149 0.18 10.09 -17.91
CA ARG A 149 -0.86 11.02 -18.36
C ARG A 149 -1.10 10.97 -19.88
N SER A 150 -0.03 10.79 -20.66
CA SER A 150 -0.11 10.72 -22.14
C SER A 150 -0.60 9.38 -22.66
N VAL A 151 -0.47 8.32 -21.88
CA VAL A 151 -0.75 6.94 -22.29
C VAL A 151 -2.11 6.46 -21.80
N GLN A 152 -2.48 6.82 -20.59
CA GLN A 152 -3.71 6.32 -19.95
C GLN A 152 -4.36 7.37 -19.04
N PRO A 153 -5.69 7.32 -18.85
CA PRO A 153 -6.39 8.15 -17.88
C PRO A 153 -5.89 7.82 -16.47
N PHE A 154 -6.18 8.71 -15.51
CA PHE A 154 -5.83 8.48 -14.11
C PHE A 154 -6.27 7.10 -13.63
N TYR A 155 -5.44 6.42 -12.87
CA TYR A 155 -5.67 5.06 -12.41
C TYR A 155 -7.06 4.87 -11.78
N GLY A 156 -7.83 3.93 -12.33
CA GLY A 156 -9.21 3.68 -11.92
C GLY A 156 -10.25 4.59 -12.58
N SER A 157 -9.87 5.67 -13.28
CA SER A 157 -10.78 6.55 -14.00
C SER A 157 -10.88 6.20 -15.49
N SER A 158 -10.65 4.95 -15.86
CA SER A 158 -10.82 4.51 -17.24
C SER A 158 -12.21 4.94 -17.75
N ARG A 159 -12.32 5.16 -19.07
CA ARG A 159 -13.61 5.45 -19.73
C ARG A 159 -14.59 4.28 -19.53
N MET A 160 -14.95 4.05 -18.29
CA MET A 160 -15.83 2.95 -17.95
C MET A 160 -17.24 3.22 -18.44
N LYS A 161 -17.75 2.30 -19.20
CA LYS A 161 -19.15 2.23 -19.60
C LYS A 161 -20.07 1.89 -18.41
N GLY A 162 -19.87 2.51 -17.26
CA GLY A 162 -20.77 2.44 -16.12
C GLY A 162 -20.10 2.34 -14.74
N ILE A 163 -20.69 2.98 -13.75
CA ILE A 163 -20.31 2.96 -12.33
C ILE A 163 -20.73 1.63 -11.63
N ARG A 164 -21.60 0.84 -12.27
CA ARG A 164 -22.21 -0.38 -11.71
C ARG A 164 -21.22 -1.38 -11.11
N PRO A 165 -20.10 -1.76 -11.74
CA PRO A 165 -19.15 -2.72 -11.16
C PRO A 165 -18.57 -2.26 -9.83
N TYR A 166 -18.32 -0.96 -9.67
CA TYR A 166 -17.78 -0.40 -8.43
C TYR A 166 -18.84 -0.35 -7.34
N LEU A 167 -20.09 0.01 -7.68
CA LEU A 167 -21.19 -0.04 -6.71
C LEU A 167 -21.42 -1.45 -6.17
N VAL A 168 -21.33 -2.47 -7.02
CA VAL A 168 -21.42 -3.86 -6.59
C VAL A 168 -20.27 -4.22 -5.64
N LEU A 169 -19.05 -3.76 -5.94
CA LEU A 169 -17.89 -4.01 -5.09
C LEU A 169 -18.01 -3.32 -3.73
N VAL A 170 -18.47 -2.07 -3.72
CA VAL A 170 -18.78 -1.33 -2.48
C VAL A 170 -19.87 -2.04 -1.68
N LEU A 171 -20.96 -2.49 -2.32
CA LEU A 171 -22.04 -3.24 -1.67
C LEU A 171 -21.56 -4.57 -1.06
N ILE A 172 -20.62 -5.24 -1.68
CA ILE A 172 -20.02 -6.47 -1.12
C ILE A 172 -19.10 -6.13 0.07
N MET A 173 -18.38 -5.01 0.02
CA MET A 173 -17.46 -4.61 1.07
C MET A 173 -18.17 -4.03 2.30
N LEU A 174 -19.32 -3.37 2.14
CA LEU A 174 -20.07 -2.76 3.24
C LEU A 174 -20.38 -3.73 4.40
N PRO A 175 -20.95 -4.94 4.18
CA PRO A 175 -21.21 -5.87 5.26
C PRO A 175 -19.90 -6.38 5.91
N LEU A 176 -18.80 -6.54 5.15
CA LEU A 176 -17.51 -6.93 5.71
C LEU A 176 -16.93 -5.84 6.62
N ILE A 177 -17.13 -4.56 6.27
CA ILE A 177 -16.70 -3.42 7.08
C ILE A 177 -17.58 -3.27 8.32
N ALA A 178 -18.87 -3.56 8.21
CA ALA A 178 -19.80 -3.45 9.34
C ALA A 178 -19.66 -4.58 10.37
N LEU A 179 -19.06 -5.72 9.98
CA LEU A 179 -18.81 -6.87 10.85
C LEU A 179 -17.40 -6.86 11.47
N ALA A 180 -16.50 -5.96 11.05
CA ALA A 180 -15.14 -5.82 11.55
C ALA A 180 -15.06 -4.79 12.68
#